data_dfbd6be4597f39dc464b34cdada138fa
#
_entry.id   dfbd6be4597f39dc464b34cdada138fa
#
_cell.length_a   1.000
_cell.length_b   1.000
_cell.length_c   1.000
_cell.angle_alpha   90.00
_cell.angle_beta   90.00
_cell.angle_gamma   90.00
#
_symmetry.space_group_name_H-M   'P 1'
#
loop_
_entity.id
_entity.type
_entity.pdbx_description
1 polymer ?
#
loop_
_entity_poly.entity_id
_entity_poly.type
_entity_poly.pdbx_seq_one_letter_code
_entity_poly.pdbx_strand_id
1 'polypeptide(L)'
;VDNFIKHANDFHYDGLIFHRVIKDFMIQSGGFTFDLTPRLSKRAPITNESKNGLTNGRGTIAMARTSDPDSAQAQFFINHKGNSRLDTRGDRIGYAVFGKVTRGMDVVDAIAKVRTQTVSMYQNVPVEPVRILTARLLNPEIWTPLKDPEPAAPAFERPVPLK
;
A
#
# COMPACT_ATOMS: atom_id res chain seq x y z
N VAL A 1 -10.02 0.21 3.69
CA VAL A 1 -9.75 1.13 4.83
C VAL A 1 -9.23 0.37 6.02
N ASP A 2 -9.97 -0.60 6.51
CA ASP A 2 -9.67 -1.38 7.73
C ASP A 2 -8.25 -1.97 7.74
N ASN A 3 -7.84 -2.61 6.65
CA ASN A 3 -6.49 -3.15 6.48
C ASN A 3 -5.37 -2.11 6.73
N PHE A 4 -5.52 -0.89 6.20
CA PHE A 4 -4.55 0.17 6.38
C PHE A 4 -4.49 0.63 7.85
N ILE A 5 -5.65 0.79 8.48
CA ILE A 5 -5.74 1.18 9.89
C ILE A 5 -5.12 0.11 10.81
N LYS A 6 -5.40 -1.17 10.55
CA LYS A 6 -4.80 -2.28 11.30
C LYS A 6 -3.28 -2.27 11.21
N HIS A 7 -2.69 -2.03 10.01
CA HIS A 7 -1.25 -1.89 9.87
C HIS A 7 -0.69 -0.66 10.59
N ALA A 8 -1.42 0.48 10.58
CA ALA A 8 -1.01 1.67 11.31
C ALA A 8 -1.01 1.42 12.83
N ASN A 9 -2.04 0.74 13.36
CA ASN A 9 -2.14 0.38 14.79
C ASN A 9 -1.08 -0.66 15.20
N ASP A 10 -0.65 -1.53 14.29
CA ASP A 10 0.47 -2.46 14.48
C ASP A 10 1.84 -1.79 14.34
N PHE A 11 1.90 -0.45 14.21
CA PHE A 11 3.13 0.33 13.97
C PHE A 11 3.92 -0.11 12.72
N HIS A 12 3.26 -0.78 11.79
CA HIS A 12 3.91 -1.33 10.59
C HIS A 12 4.57 -0.25 9.73
N TYR A 13 3.98 0.94 9.64
CA TYR A 13 4.47 2.02 8.77
C TYR A 13 5.59 2.84 9.38
N ASP A 14 5.82 2.75 10.70
CA ASP A 14 6.79 3.56 11.41
C ASP A 14 8.22 3.23 10.94
N GLY A 15 8.94 4.28 10.53
CA GLY A 15 10.32 4.17 10.03
C GLY A 15 10.46 3.64 8.59
N LEU A 16 9.36 3.27 7.92
CA LEU A 16 9.41 2.89 6.50
C LEU A 16 9.64 4.11 5.60
N ILE A 17 10.19 3.85 4.41
CA ILE A 17 10.48 4.90 3.43
C ILE A 17 9.47 4.90 2.27
N PHE A 18 9.36 6.04 1.60
CA PHE A 18 8.84 6.08 0.24
C PHE A 18 9.93 5.52 -0.69
N HIS A 19 9.84 4.22 -0.96
CA HIS A 19 10.87 3.48 -1.70
C HIS A 19 10.75 3.62 -3.22
N ARG A 20 9.64 4.18 -3.72
CA ARG A 20 9.43 4.44 -5.15
C ARG A 20 8.69 5.75 -5.33
N VAL A 21 9.35 6.69 -6.00
CA VAL A 21 8.82 8.04 -6.22
C VAL A 21 8.94 8.39 -7.69
N ILE A 22 7.81 8.66 -8.34
CA ILE A 22 7.77 9.07 -9.75
C ILE A 22 6.97 10.36 -9.85
N LYS A 23 7.67 11.44 -10.21
CA LYS A 23 7.06 12.75 -10.47
C LYS A 23 5.94 12.63 -11.50
N ASP A 24 4.87 13.38 -11.31
CA ASP A 24 3.68 13.38 -12.16
C ASP A 24 3.00 12.00 -12.30
N PHE A 25 3.23 11.12 -11.33
CA PHE A 25 2.57 9.82 -11.22
C PHE A 25 2.16 9.54 -9.78
N MET A 26 3.04 8.98 -8.94
CA MET A 26 2.71 8.58 -7.56
C MET A 26 3.95 8.51 -6.67
N ILE A 27 3.73 8.47 -5.35
CA ILE A 27 4.73 8.13 -4.34
C ILE A 27 4.26 6.88 -3.58
N GLN A 28 5.11 5.86 -3.46
CA GLN A 28 4.77 4.54 -2.91
C GLN A 28 5.59 4.22 -1.67
N SER A 29 4.93 3.67 -0.65
CA SER A 29 5.52 3.28 0.62
C SER A 29 4.86 2.00 1.18
N GLY A 30 5.21 1.63 2.42
CA GLY A 30 4.58 0.55 3.19
C GLY A 30 5.28 -0.80 3.08
N GLY A 31 6.47 -0.89 2.45
CA GLY A 31 7.13 -2.18 2.24
C GLY A 31 8.60 -2.26 2.59
N PHE A 32 9.30 -1.12 2.80
CA PHE A 32 10.76 -1.14 2.92
C PHE A 32 11.28 -0.17 3.98
N THR A 33 12.31 -0.62 4.69
CA THR A 33 13.14 0.20 5.59
C THR A 33 14.13 1.05 4.79
N PHE A 34 14.88 1.92 5.48
CA PHE A 34 15.80 2.87 4.83
C PHE A 34 16.94 2.20 4.04
N ASP A 35 17.31 0.99 4.39
CA ASP A 35 18.31 0.15 3.73
C ASP A 35 17.73 -0.79 2.67
N LEU A 36 16.46 -0.56 2.27
CA LEU A 36 15.69 -1.37 1.34
C LEU A 36 15.44 -2.82 1.79
N THR A 37 15.57 -3.10 3.08
CA THR A 37 15.14 -4.37 3.64
C THR A 37 13.61 -4.45 3.61
N PRO A 38 13.00 -5.51 3.04
CA PRO A 38 11.55 -5.66 3.04
C PRO A 38 10.99 -5.83 4.45
N ARG A 39 9.95 -5.03 4.79
CA ARG A 39 9.11 -5.29 5.96
C ARG A 39 7.86 -6.02 5.52
N LEU A 40 7.81 -7.31 5.79
CA LEU A 40 6.68 -8.14 5.41
C LEU A 40 5.47 -7.83 6.29
N SER A 41 4.29 -7.87 5.69
CA SER A 41 3.04 -7.82 6.44
C SER A 41 2.84 -9.13 7.23
N LYS A 42 2.34 -8.99 8.46
CA LYS A 42 1.89 -10.14 9.27
C LYS A 42 0.44 -10.55 8.95
N ARG A 43 -0.22 -9.81 8.05
CA ARG A 43 -1.63 -10.01 7.68
C ARG A 43 -1.73 -10.63 6.31
N ALA A 44 -2.78 -11.42 6.10
CA ALA A 44 -3.09 -12.01 4.80
C ALA A 44 -3.36 -10.90 3.75
N PRO A 45 -3.18 -11.22 2.46
CA PRO A 45 -3.65 -10.37 1.38
C PRO A 45 -5.16 -10.11 1.47
N ILE A 46 -5.59 -8.99 0.90
CA ILE A 46 -6.98 -8.56 0.90
C ILE A 46 -7.57 -8.56 -0.50
N THR A 47 -8.88 -8.80 -0.58
CA THR A 47 -9.64 -8.70 -1.82
C THR A 47 -9.56 -7.31 -2.43
N ASN A 48 -9.47 -7.25 -3.76
CA ASN A 48 -9.42 -6.00 -4.50
C ASN A 48 -10.80 -5.34 -4.57
N GLU A 49 -10.89 -4.14 -4.03
CA GLU A 49 -12.12 -3.33 -4.01
C GLU A 49 -12.11 -2.20 -5.06
N SER A 50 -11.34 -2.32 -6.14
CA SER A 50 -11.23 -1.24 -7.15
C SER A 50 -12.50 -0.97 -7.95
N LYS A 51 -13.54 -1.79 -7.78
CA LYS A 51 -14.89 -1.56 -8.32
C LYS A 51 -15.79 -0.73 -7.37
N ASN A 52 -15.23 -0.08 -6.37
CA ASN A 52 -15.95 0.71 -5.37
C ASN A 52 -16.42 2.11 -5.85
N GLY A 53 -16.23 2.42 -7.14
CA GLY A 53 -16.62 3.71 -7.73
C GLY A 53 -15.62 4.85 -7.50
N LEU A 54 -14.53 4.63 -6.75
CA LEU A 54 -13.48 5.62 -6.52
C LEU A 54 -12.44 5.56 -7.63
N THR A 55 -11.89 6.72 -8.01
CA THR A 55 -10.88 6.85 -9.05
C THR A 55 -9.53 7.25 -8.48
N ASN A 56 -8.44 6.89 -9.19
CA ASN A 56 -7.07 7.27 -8.86
C ASN A 56 -6.79 8.74 -9.22
N GLY A 57 -7.58 9.64 -8.67
CA GLY A 57 -7.41 11.10 -8.80
C GLY A 57 -6.21 11.60 -8.00
N ARG A 58 -5.77 12.87 -8.28
CA ARG A 58 -4.71 13.51 -7.50
C ARG A 58 -5.04 13.52 -6.00
N GLY A 59 -4.09 13.16 -5.18
CA GLY A 59 -4.21 13.12 -3.72
C GLY A 59 -4.93 11.90 -3.18
N THR A 60 -5.45 11.00 -4.01
CA THR A 60 -6.04 9.75 -3.51
C THR A 60 -4.94 8.77 -3.08
N ILE A 61 -5.27 7.92 -2.10
CA ILE A 61 -4.42 6.85 -1.61
C ILE A 61 -5.03 5.51 -2.03
N ALA A 62 -4.20 4.63 -2.60
CA ALA A 62 -4.62 3.33 -3.11
C ALA A 62 -3.67 2.22 -2.69
N MET A 63 -4.17 0.98 -2.66
CA MET A 63 -3.35 -0.19 -2.33
C MET A 63 -2.45 -0.58 -3.50
N ALA A 64 -1.16 -0.73 -3.22
CA ALA A 64 -0.23 -1.38 -4.14
C ALA A 64 -0.42 -2.91 -4.08
N ARG A 65 -0.16 -3.58 -5.20
CA ARG A 65 -0.32 -5.03 -5.38
C ARG A 65 0.62 -5.59 -6.45
N THR A 66 0.75 -6.88 -6.54
CA THR A 66 1.43 -7.59 -7.62
C THR A 66 0.51 -7.66 -8.87
N SER A 67 0.81 -8.53 -9.81
CA SER A 67 -0.08 -8.83 -10.95
C SER A 67 -1.41 -9.47 -10.50
N ASP A 68 -1.39 -10.21 -9.39
CA ASP A 68 -2.61 -10.75 -8.78
C ASP A 68 -3.43 -9.60 -8.17
N PRO A 69 -4.69 -9.40 -8.58
CA PRO A 69 -5.56 -8.36 -8.03
C PRO A 69 -5.73 -8.43 -6.51
N ASP A 70 -5.79 -9.62 -5.95
CA ASP A 70 -6.07 -9.87 -4.53
C ASP A 70 -4.80 -10.05 -3.68
N SER A 71 -3.65 -9.56 -4.16
CA SER A 71 -2.36 -9.67 -3.47
C SER A 71 -1.99 -8.48 -2.58
N ALA A 72 -2.85 -7.47 -2.45
CA ALA A 72 -2.55 -6.28 -1.67
C ALA A 72 -2.45 -6.62 -0.16
N GLN A 73 -1.42 -6.08 0.50
CA GLN A 73 -1.21 -6.25 1.95
C GLN A 73 -1.00 -4.89 2.64
N ALA A 74 0.25 -4.45 2.81
CA ALA A 74 0.60 -3.23 3.53
C ALA A 74 0.98 -2.07 2.61
N GLN A 75 1.54 -2.35 1.43
CA GLN A 75 2.03 -1.30 0.55
C GLN A 75 0.90 -0.46 -0.05
N PHE A 76 1.13 0.84 -0.11
CA PHE A 76 0.18 1.81 -0.66
C PHE A 76 0.92 2.86 -1.51
N PHE A 77 0.18 3.60 -2.31
CA PHE A 77 0.71 4.78 -2.98
C PHE A 77 -0.27 5.96 -2.89
N ILE A 78 0.29 7.16 -2.96
CA ILE A 78 -0.47 8.41 -3.07
C ILE A 78 -0.32 8.93 -4.48
N ASN A 79 -1.42 9.21 -5.15
CA ASN A 79 -1.43 9.73 -6.49
C ASN A 79 -1.01 11.21 -6.49
N HIS A 80 0.17 11.51 -7.07
CA HIS A 80 0.66 12.87 -7.24
C HIS A 80 -0.11 13.61 -8.36
N LYS A 81 -0.60 12.87 -9.35
CA LYS A 81 -1.44 13.33 -10.46
C LYS A 81 -2.66 12.43 -10.61
N GLY A 82 -3.64 12.81 -11.41
CA GLY A 82 -4.74 11.94 -11.81
C GLY A 82 -4.24 10.81 -12.71
N ASN A 83 -4.47 9.57 -12.30
CA ASN A 83 -3.94 8.36 -12.93
C ASN A 83 -5.06 7.42 -13.39
N SER A 84 -5.92 7.89 -14.29
CA SER A 84 -7.08 7.13 -14.78
C SER A 84 -6.73 5.76 -15.41
N ARG A 85 -5.46 5.54 -15.76
CA ARG A 85 -4.96 4.23 -16.20
C ARG A 85 -4.91 3.21 -15.08
N LEU A 86 -4.94 3.64 -13.82
CA LEU A 86 -4.96 2.77 -12.64
C LEU A 86 -6.38 2.39 -12.21
N ASP A 87 -7.40 2.98 -12.82
CA ASP A 87 -8.79 2.66 -12.53
C ASP A 87 -9.23 1.35 -13.18
N THR A 88 -10.22 0.70 -12.59
CA THR A 88 -10.90 -0.45 -13.20
C THR A 88 -11.64 0.00 -14.45
N ARG A 89 -11.49 -0.75 -15.54
CA ARG A 89 -12.18 -0.51 -16.83
C ARG A 89 -12.52 -1.84 -17.50
N GLY A 90 -13.79 -2.12 -17.66
CA GLY A 90 -14.24 -3.41 -18.19
C GLY A 90 -13.70 -4.56 -17.35
N ASP A 91 -13.00 -5.50 -17.99
CA ASP A 91 -12.40 -6.67 -17.33
C ASP A 91 -11.05 -6.38 -16.66
N ARG A 92 -10.45 -5.21 -16.92
CA ARG A 92 -9.20 -4.83 -16.29
C ARG A 92 -9.44 -4.36 -14.87
N ILE A 93 -8.98 -5.15 -13.90
CA ILE A 93 -9.01 -4.80 -12.48
C ILE A 93 -7.95 -3.75 -12.16
N GLY A 94 -8.37 -2.61 -11.62
CA GLY A 94 -7.52 -1.49 -11.25
C GLY A 94 -6.90 -1.61 -9.86
N TYR A 95 -6.49 -0.46 -9.32
CA TYR A 95 -5.96 -0.31 -7.97
C TYR A 95 -7.02 0.29 -7.06
N ALA A 96 -7.26 -0.34 -5.92
CA ALA A 96 -8.33 0.04 -4.99
C ALA A 96 -7.97 1.33 -4.24
N VAL A 97 -8.65 2.42 -4.58
CA VAL A 97 -8.61 3.67 -3.81
C VAL A 97 -9.43 3.48 -2.53
N PHE A 98 -8.85 3.86 -1.39
CA PHE A 98 -9.49 3.70 -0.08
C PHE A 98 -9.51 4.99 0.76
N GLY A 99 -8.90 6.06 0.30
CA GLY A 99 -8.84 7.33 1.00
C GLY A 99 -8.23 8.45 0.16
N LYS A 100 -8.07 9.61 0.78
CA LYS A 100 -7.43 10.78 0.15
C LYS A 100 -6.68 11.62 1.17
N VAL A 101 -5.68 12.33 0.71
CA VAL A 101 -4.96 13.35 1.49
C VAL A 101 -5.88 14.55 1.70
N THR A 102 -6.15 14.89 2.95
CA THR A 102 -6.97 16.05 3.33
C THR A 102 -6.12 17.26 3.72
N ARG A 103 -4.88 17.04 4.15
CA ARG A 103 -3.87 18.07 4.48
C ARG A 103 -2.49 17.55 4.08
N GLY A 104 -1.58 18.45 3.71
CA GLY A 104 -0.20 18.10 3.38
C GLY A 104 0.02 17.66 1.93
N MET A 105 -0.82 18.08 0.98
CA MET A 105 -0.54 17.86 -0.45
C MET A 105 0.73 18.55 -0.94
N ASP A 106 1.12 19.66 -0.34
CA ASP A 106 2.40 20.34 -0.54
C ASP A 106 3.59 19.44 -0.15
N VAL A 107 3.45 18.64 0.92
CA VAL A 107 4.44 17.64 1.33
C VAL A 107 4.51 16.51 0.29
N VAL A 108 3.38 16.02 -0.22
CA VAL A 108 3.35 15.02 -1.31
C VAL A 108 4.06 15.57 -2.55
N ASP A 109 3.82 16.83 -2.89
CA ASP A 109 4.46 17.51 -4.02
C ASP A 109 5.97 17.68 -3.82
N ALA A 110 6.40 17.96 -2.61
CA ALA A 110 7.82 18.03 -2.25
C ALA A 110 8.50 16.65 -2.39
N ILE A 111 7.88 15.60 -1.86
CA ILE A 111 8.38 14.22 -1.99
C ILE A 111 8.46 13.82 -3.47
N ALA A 112 7.45 14.13 -4.27
CA ALA A 112 7.42 13.77 -5.68
C ALA A 112 8.53 14.44 -6.52
N LYS A 113 9.19 15.48 -6.01
CA LYS A 113 10.27 16.22 -6.66
C LYS A 113 11.66 15.82 -6.23
N VAL A 114 11.82 14.94 -5.24
CA VAL A 114 13.16 14.53 -4.79
C VAL A 114 13.92 13.81 -5.90
N ARG A 115 15.23 13.90 -5.87
CA ARG A 115 16.08 13.13 -6.78
C ARG A 115 15.94 11.64 -6.50
N THR A 116 15.81 10.86 -7.55
CA THR A 116 15.71 9.39 -7.46
C THR A 116 16.85 8.72 -8.23
N GLN A 117 17.12 7.48 -7.87
CA GLN A 117 18.15 6.63 -8.45
C GLN A 117 17.65 5.20 -8.59
N THR A 118 18.42 4.37 -9.27
CA THR A 118 18.24 2.91 -9.26
C THR A 118 19.21 2.31 -8.24
N VAL A 119 18.68 1.48 -7.35
CA VAL A 119 19.47 0.73 -6.35
C VAL A 119 19.20 -0.75 -6.58
N SER A 120 20.18 -1.49 -7.10
CA SER A 120 19.99 -2.89 -7.49
C SER A 120 18.80 -3.05 -8.47
N MET A 121 17.79 -3.83 -8.10
CA MET A 121 16.56 -4.02 -8.90
C MET A 121 15.50 -2.94 -8.70
N TYR A 122 15.65 -2.06 -7.70
CA TYR A 122 14.65 -1.04 -7.35
C TYR A 122 14.90 0.25 -8.12
N GLN A 123 13.92 0.65 -8.91
CA GLN A 123 13.96 1.88 -9.69
C GLN A 123 13.20 3.01 -8.97
N ASN A 124 13.61 4.25 -9.25
CA ASN A 124 12.98 5.47 -8.72
C ASN A 124 13.00 5.54 -7.18
N VAL A 125 14.08 5.05 -6.57
CA VAL A 125 14.32 5.15 -5.12
C VAL A 125 14.85 6.56 -4.82
N PRO A 126 14.29 7.30 -3.86
CA PRO A 126 14.86 8.59 -3.43
C PRO A 126 16.34 8.44 -3.02
N VAL A 127 17.20 9.36 -3.50
CA VAL A 127 18.63 9.38 -3.13
C VAL A 127 18.77 9.58 -1.61
N GLU A 128 18.00 10.54 -1.07
CA GLU A 128 17.88 10.74 0.37
C GLU A 128 16.57 10.07 0.84
N PRO A 129 16.64 9.12 1.78
CA PRO A 129 15.45 8.39 2.22
C PRO A 129 14.39 9.30 2.83
N VAL A 130 13.19 9.31 2.26
CA VAL A 130 12.02 9.99 2.81
C VAL A 130 11.26 9.01 3.70
N ARG A 131 11.21 9.27 5.01
CA ARG A 131 10.69 8.35 6.03
C ARG A 131 9.30 8.75 6.50
N ILE A 132 8.47 7.76 6.75
CA ILE A 132 7.27 7.88 7.58
C ILE A 132 7.75 7.80 9.04
N LEU A 133 7.69 8.90 9.78
CA LEU A 133 8.08 8.87 11.19
C LEU A 133 7.07 8.07 12.00
N THR A 134 5.79 8.39 11.84
CA THR A 134 4.68 7.68 12.50
C THR A 134 3.43 7.71 11.64
N ALA A 135 2.59 6.67 11.78
CA ALA A 135 1.23 6.64 11.24
C ALA A 135 0.26 6.26 12.35
N ARG A 136 -0.70 7.14 12.66
CA ARG A 136 -1.65 6.96 13.77
C ARG A 136 -3.06 7.32 13.37
N LEU A 137 -4.02 6.64 13.96
CA LEU A 137 -5.43 6.98 13.85
C LEU A 137 -5.72 8.16 14.80
N LEU A 138 -6.25 9.26 14.24
CA LEU A 138 -6.51 10.47 15.05
C LEU A 138 -7.69 10.28 16.00
N ASN A 139 -8.73 9.59 15.55
CA ASN A 139 -9.96 9.37 16.33
C ASN A 139 -10.23 7.86 16.44
N PRO A 140 -9.48 7.14 17.30
CA PRO A 140 -9.62 5.68 17.42
C PRO A 140 -11.00 5.24 17.89
N GLU A 141 -11.72 6.09 18.62
CA GLU A 141 -13.06 5.82 19.16
C GLU A 141 -14.16 5.66 18.08
N ILE A 142 -13.94 6.22 16.89
CA ILE A 142 -14.90 6.10 15.77
C ILE A 142 -14.63 4.92 14.85
N TRP A 143 -13.59 4.15 15.12
CA TRP A 143 -13.23 3.01 14.30
C TRP A 143 -13.41 1.69 15.04
N THR A 144 -14.28 0.84 14.49
CA THR A 144 -14.46 -0.54 14.94
C THR A 144 -13.77 -1.46 13.93
N PRO A 145 -12.76 -2.24 14.34
CA PRO A 145 -12.07 -3.15 13.42
C PRO A 145 -13.02 -4.24 12.93
N LEU A 146 -12.98 -4.51 11.63
CA LEU A 146 -13.59 -5.73 11.10
C LEU A 146 -12.81 -6.94 11.64
N LYS A 147 -13.53 -8.01 11.97
CA LYS A 147 -12.87 -9.28 12.34
C LYS A 147 -12.02 -9.75 11.16
N ASP A 148 -10.77 -10.13 11.44
CA ASP A 148 -9.97 -10.80 10.43
C ASP A 148 -10.68 -12.08 10.01
N PRO A 149 -10.67 -12.44 8.72
CA PRO A 149 -11.21 -13.73 8.30
C PRO A 149 -10.49 -14.83 9.08
N GLU A 150 -11.25 -15.79 9.55
CA GLU A 150 -10.69 -16.95 10.24
C GLU A 150 -9.62 -17.57 9.33
N PRO A 151 -8.42 -17.91 9.82
CA PRO A 151 -7.42 -18.55 8.99
C PRO A 151 -8.03 -19.79 8.37
N ALA A 152 -7.90 -19.94 7.05
CA ALA A 152 -8.37 -21.12 6.36
C ALA A 152 -7.84 -22.35 7.10
N ALA A 153 -8.75 -23.29 7.44
CA ALA A 153 -8.36 -24.52 8.09
C ALA A 153 -7.20 -25.16 7.31
N PRO A 154 -6.16 -25.64 7.96
CA PRO A 154 -5.04 -26.25 7.27
C PRO A 154 -5.57 -27.30 6.29
N ALA A 155 -5.14 -27.19 5.04
CA ALA A 155 -5.52 -28.16 4.02
C ALA A 155 -5.20 -29.55 4.56
N PHE A 156 -6.24 -30.42 4.61
CA PHE A 156 -6.11 -31.78 5.10
C PHE A 156 -5.11 -32.50 4.19
N GLU A 157 -3.87 -32.63 4.64
CA GLU A 157 -2.90 -33.49 3.95
C GLU A 157 -3.40 -34.93 3.99
N ARG A 158 -3.78 -35.44 2.83
CA ARG A 158 -4.10 -36.88 2.71
C ARG A 158 -2.86 -37.64 3.14
N PRO A 159 -3.00 -38.63 4.05
CA PRO A 159 -1.88 -39.44 4.42
C PRO A 159 -1.31 -40.16 3.18
N VAL A 160 -0.01 -40.00 2.96
CA VAL A 160 0.70 -40.68 1.87
C VAL A 160 0.60 -42.20 2.16
N PRO A 161 0.11 -43.02 1.23
CA PRO A 161 0.08 -44.47 1.46
C PRO A 161 1.50 -44.99 1.63
N LEU A 162 1.76 -45.65 2.74
CA LEU A 162 3.01 -46.39 2.96
C LEU A 162 3.11 -47.50 1.89
N LYS A 163 4.23 -47.51 1.15
CA LYS A 163 4.59 -48.61 0.25
C LYS A 163 5.16 -49.76 1.05
#